data_1e845753f00aaafd3bfa0e821a73e9b9
#
_entry.id   1e845753f00aaafd3bfa0e821a73e9b9
#
_cell.length_a   1.000
_cell.length_b   1.000
_cell.length_c   1.000
_cell.angle_alpha   90.00
_cell.angle_beta   90.00
_cell.angle_gamma   90.00
#
_symmetry.space_group_name_H-M   'P 1'
#
loop_
_entity.id
_entity.type
_entity.pdbx_description
1 polymer ?
#
loop_
_entity_poly.entity_id
_entity_poly.type
_entity_poly.pdbx_seq_one_letter_code
_entity_poly.pdbx_strand_id
1 'polypeptide(L)'
;MESKQKNHAKLDPTFAISNYADSLDKKMEEMVNYLESVEDKIVLGDCIEVLNQMPEESVDLIFADPPYNLQLAGELLRPNNSKVMGVDNDWDQFNSFKEYDEFSKKWL
;
A
#
# COMPACT_ATOMS: atom_id res chain seq x y z
N MET A 1 -30.31 -52.57 -1.72
CA MET A 1 -29.82 -51.23 -2.05
C MET A 1 -29.93 -50.37 -0.81
N GLU A 2 -28.81 -50.17 -0.11
CA GLU A 2 -28.77 -49.31 1.06
C GLU A 2 -28.56 -47.84 0.59
N SER A 3 -29.56 -47.02 0.86
CA SER A 3 -29.47 -45.57 0.68
C SER A 3 -28.58 -44.96 1.78
N LYS A 4 -27.35 -44.55 1.41
CA LYS A 4 -26.49 -43.73 2.28
C LYS A 4 -27.15 -42.37 2.47
N GLN A 5 -27.82 -42.16 3.59
CA GLN A 5 -28.18 -40.82 4.09
C GLN A 5 -26.89 -40.05 4.33
N LYS A 6 -26.68 -38.98 3.55
CA LYS A 6 -25.68 -37.98 3.82
C LYS A 6 -26.19 -37.14 5.00
N ASN A 7 -25.63 -37.37 6.17
CA ASN A 7 -25.79 -36.49 7.33
C ASN A 7 -25.09 -35.15 6.96
N HIS A 8 -25.91 -34.18 6.53
CA HIS A 8 -25.49 -32.79 6.56
C HIS A 8 -25.57 -32.33 8.01
N ALA A 9 -24.45 -32.36 8.72
CA ALA A 9 -24.32 -31.71 10.01
C ALA A 9 -24.63 -30.22 9.80
N LYS A 10 -25.83 -29.78 10.32
CA LYS A 10 -26.13 -28.33 10.38
C LYS A 10 -25.15 -27.71 11.35
N LEU A 11 -24.26 -26.83 10.84
CA LEU A 11 -23.42 -25.99 11.68
C LEU A 11 -24.29 -25.16 12.59
N ASP A 12 -24.04 -25.22 13.91
CA ASP A 12 -24.71 -24.40 14.89
C ASP A 12 -24.48 -22.92 14.59
N PRO A 13 -25.52 -22.10 14.38
CA PRO A 13 -25.36 -20.67 14.09
C PRO A 13 -24.60 -19.93 15.18
N THR A 14 -24.74 -20.32 16.45
CA THR A 14 -24.01 -19.70 17.58
C THR A 14 -22.52 -19.93 17.49
N PHE A 15 -22.10 -21.12 17.10
CA PHE A 15 -20.68 -21.45 16.88
C PHE A 15 -20.09 -20.67 15.70
N ALA A 16 -20.84 -20.50 14.62
CA ALA A 16 -20.40 -19.71 13.46
C ALA A 16 -20.24 -18.23 13.81
N ILE A 17 -21.14 -17.64 14.61
CA ILE A 17 -21.06 -16.24 15.05
C ILE A 17 -19.86 -16.05 16.00
N SER A 18 -19.62 -16.97 16.93
CA SER A 18 -18.48 -16.90 17.85
C SER A 18 -17.15 -16.92 17.08
N ASN A 19 -16.99 -17.84 16.14
CA ASN A 19 -15.78 -17.92 15.31
C ASN A 19 -15.57 -16.69 14.45
N TYR A 20 -16.65 -16.07 13.97
CA TYR A 20 -16.58 -14.83 13.20
C TYR A 20 -16.12 -13.66 14.09
N ALA A 21 -16.66 -13.53 15.30
CA ALA A 21 -16.25 -12.52 16.26
C ALA A 21 -14.77 -12.66 16.64
N ASP A 22 -14.30 -13.86 16.97
CA ASP A 22 -12.90 -14.14 17.28
C ASP A 22 -11.97 -13.80 16.10
N SER A 23 -12.41 -14.05 14.87
CA SER A 23 -11.67 -13.69 13.66
C SER A 23 -11.57 -12.19 13.46
N LEU A 24 -12.62 -11.42 13.77
CA LEU A 24 -12.61 -9.96 13.72
C LEU A 24 -11.68 -9.37 14.77
N ASP A 25 -11.73 -9.86 16.01
CA ASP A 25 -10.89 -9.38 17.10
C ASP A 25 -9.40 -9.60 16.78
N LYS A 26 -9.06 -10.77 16.24
CA LYS A 26 -7.70 -11.06 15.79
C LYS A 26 -7.23 -10.13 14.68
N LYS A 27 -8.09 -9.88 13.68
CA LYS A 27 -7.78 -8.96 12.58
C LYS A 27 -7.57 -7.53 13.10
N MET A 28 -8.39 -7.08 14.02
CA MET A 28 -8.24 -5.75 14.64
C MET A 28 -6.93 -5.64 15.42
N GLU A 29 -6.54 -6.67 16.17
CA GLU A 29 -5.27 -6.71 16.88
C GLU A 29 -4.08 -6.64 15.91
N GLU A 30 -4.09 -7.39 14.82
CA GLU A 30 -3.07 -7.35 13.78
C GLU A 30 -2.96 -5.95 13.16
N MET A 31 -4.08 -5.28 12.90
CA MET A 31 -4.12 -3.92 12.38
C MET A 31 -3.51 -2.91 13.36
N VAL A 32 -3.88 -2.97 14.63
CA VAL A 32 -3.33 -2.09 15.68
C VAL A 32 -1.83 -2.30 15.81
N ASN A 33 -1.37 -3.54 15.90
CA ASN A 33 0.05 -3.87 15.98
C ASN A 33 0.83 -3.35 14.78
N TYR A 34 0.27 -3.42 13.58
CA TYR A 34 0.90 -2.87 12.39
C TYR A 34 1.04 -1.34 12.49
N LEU A 35 -0.04 -0.63 12.86
CA LEU A 35 -0.02 0.83 12.98
C LEU A 35 1.00 1.27 14.03
N GLU A 36 1.04 0.66 15.20
CA GLU A 36 2.04 0.94 16.24
C GLU A 36 3.48 0.69 15.75
N SER A 37 3.66 -0.24 14.83
CA SER A 37 4.97 -0.56 14.26
C SER A 37 5.48 0.52 13.31
N VAL A 38 4.61 1.33 12.71
CA VAL A 38 4.95 2.37 11.71
C VAL A 38 4.71 3.79 12.20
N GLU A 39 3.90 4.00 13.26
CA GLU A 39 3.60 5.30 13.82
C GLU A 39 4.87 6.03 14.29
N ASP A 40 4.98 7.31 13.96
CA ASP A 40 6.13 8.17 14.28
C ASP A 40 7.49 7.65 13.75
N LYS A 41 7.49 6.83 12.71
CA LYS A 41 8.70 6.24 12.15
C LYS A 41 8.87 6.56 10.67
N ILE A 42 10.13 6.53 10.23
CA ILE A 42 10.48 6.52 8.81
C ILE A 42 10.58 5.06 8.38
N VAL A 43 9.71 4.66 7.44
CA VAL A 43 9.70 3.30 6.88
C VAL A 43 10.41 3.34 5.53
N LEU A 44 11.51 2.61 5.42
CA LEU A 44 12.25 2.46 4.15
C LEU A 44 11.66 1.28 3.37
N GLY A 45 11.25 1.52 2.13
CA GLY A 45 10.72 0.49 1.26
C GLY A 45 10.04 1.05 0.02
N ASP A 46 9.50 0.16 -0.81
CA ASP A 46 8.62 0.56 -1.90
C ASP A 46 7.31 1.13 -1.32
N CYS A 47 6.96 2.34 -1.73
CA CYS A 47 5.81 3.05 -1.16
C CYS A 47 4.48 2.32 -1.41
N ILE A 48 4.34 1.67 -2.57
CA ILE A 48 3.12 0.93 -2.93
C ILE A 48 2.99 -0.31 -2.03
N GLU A 49 4.08 -1.04 -1.81
CA GLU A 49 4.08 -2.22 -0.94
C GLU A 49 3.79 -1.84 0.52
N VAL A 50 4.38 -0.75 1.01
CA VAL A 50 4.14 -0.27 2.38
C VAL A 50 2.70 0.20 2.56
N LEU A 51 2.17 1.01 1.64
CA LEU A 51 0.80 1.52 1.70
C LEU A 51 -0.23 0.40 1.63
N ASN A 52 0.00 -0.63 0.82
CA ASN A 52 -0.91 -1.78 0.71
C ASN A 52 -1.00 -2.63 1.99
N GLN A 53 -0.05 -2.49 2.91
CA GLN A 53 -0.09 -3.17 4.21
C GLN A 53 -0.85 -2.36 5.27
N MET A 54 -1.09 -1.06 5.00
CA MET A 54 -1.84 -0.22 5.92
C MET A 54 -3.32 -0.61 5.94
N PRO A 55 -3.96 -0.56 7.11
CA PRO A 55 -5.41 -0.69 7.18
C PRO A 55 -6.11 0.43 6.40
N GLU A 56 -7.24 0.11 5.80
CA GLU A 56 -8.09 1.12 5.17
C GLU A 56 -8.50 2.20 6.20
N GLU A 57 -8.62 3.45 5.74
CA GLU A 57 -9.06 4.60 6.56
C GLU A 57 -8.20 4.85 7.82
N SER A 58 -6.92 4.49 7.79
CA SER A 58 -6.01 4.62 8.94
C SER A 58 -5.20 5.93 8.97
N VAL A 59 -5.29 6.76 7.92
CA VAL A 59 -4.50 7.99 7.77
C VAL A 59 -5.41 9.19 7.52
N ASP A 60 -5.26 10.24 8.32
CA ASP A 60 -6.07 11.46 8.22
C ASP A 60 -5.54 12.47 7.18
N LEU A 61 -4.23 12.46 6.92
CA LEU A 61 -3.58 13.38 5.99
C LEU A 61 -2.40 12.70 5.31
N ILE A 62 -2.31 12.87 4.00
CA ILE A 62 -1.18 12.40 3.20
C ILE A 62 -0.46 13.61 2.61
N PHE A 63 0.85 13.70 2.86
CA PHE A 63 1.74 14.61 2.15
C PHE A 63 2.62 13.79 1.21
N ALA A 64 2.37 13.92 -0.09
CA ALA A 64 3.06 13.12 -1.11
C ALA A 64 4.09 13.96 -1.87
N ASP A 65 5.29 13.40 -2.01
CA ASP A 65 6.37 13.94 -2.87
C ASP A 65 6.79 12.83 -3.86
N PRO A 66 5.97 12.57 -4.90
CA PRO A 66 6.20 11.48 -5.81
C PRO A 66 7.36 11.76 -6.78
N PRO A 67 7.90 10.74 -7.47
CA PRO A 67 8.78 10.92 -8.60
C PRO A 67 8.14 11.85 -9.64
N TYR A 68 8.90 12.81 -10.15
CA TYR A 68 8.39 13.77 -11.14
C TYR A 68 8.70 13.37 -12.58
N ASN A 69 9.39 12.26 -12.80
CA ASN A 69 9.89 11.84 -14.10
C ASN A 69 10.70 12.95 -14.78
N LEU A 70 11.53 13.61 -14.01
CA LEU A 70 12.39 14.71 -14.47
C LEU A 70 13.52 14.18 -15.34
N GLN A 71 13.20 13.76 -16.54
CA GLN A 71 14.19 13.50 -17.58
C GLN A 71 14.64 14.86 -18.11
N LEU A 72 15.68 15.41 -17.50
CA LEU A 72 16.28 16.66 -17.95
C LEU A 72 17.08 16.41 -19.24
N ALA A 73 16.42 16.55 -20.39
CA ALA A 73 17.09 16.65 -21.67
C ALA A 73 17.72 18.05 -21.80
N GLY A 74 18.82 18.30 -21.11
CA GLY A 74 19.56 19.55 -21.19
C GLY A 74 20.03 20.10 -19.85
N GLU A 75 20.90 21.12 -19.92
CA GLU A 75 21.39 21.80 -18.74
C GLU A 75 20.35 22.82 -18.23
N LEU A 76 19.74 22.53 -17.09
CA LEU A 76 18.96 23.53 -16.37
C LEU A 76 19.88 24.37 -15.49
N LEU A 77 19.81 25.68 -15.67
CA LEU A 77 20.57 26.63 -14.86
C LEU A 77 19.59 27.30 -13.85
N ARG A 78 20.09 27.47 -12.64
CA ARG A 78 19.42 28.32 -11.65
C ARG A 78 19.58 29.81 -12.03
N PRO A 79 18.79 30.72 -11.46
CA PRO A 79 18.93 32.15 -11.71
C PRO A 79 20.34 32.71 -11.45
N ASN A 80 21.15 32.04 -10.63
CA ASN A 80 22.54 32.37 -10.33
C ASN A 80 23.54 31.71 -11.27
N ASN A 81 23.11 31.16 -12.41
CA ASN A 81 23.91 30.43 -13.40
C ASN A 81 24.57 29.12 -12.88
N SER A 82 24.23 28.65 -11.69
CA SER A 82 24.68 27.33 -11.25
C SER A 82 23.85 26.23 -11.91
N LYS A 83 24.50 25.11 -12.27
CA LYS A 83 23.80 23.96 -12.84
C LYS A 83 22.88 23.32 -11.80
N VAL A 84 21.66 23.00 -12.20
CA VAL A 84 20.81 22.09 -11.45
C VAL A 84 21.32 20.68 -11.73
N MET A 85 21.79 20.00 -10.70
CA MET A 85 22.05 18.57 -10.81
C MET A 85 20.70 17.88 -10.94
N GLY A 86 20.43 17.28 -12.11
CA GLY A 86 19.27 16.45 -12.33
C GLY A 86 19.31 15.22 -11.41
N VAL A 87 18.15 14.75 -11.03
CA VAL A 87 18.04 13.46 -10.35
C VAL A 87 18.23 12.38 -11.42
N ASP A 88 19.37 11.70 -11.35
CA ASP A 88 19.74 10.62 -12.29
C ASP A 88 19.52 9.25 -11.63
N ASN A 89 18.51 9.17 -10.80
CA ASN A 89 18.17 7.95 -10.07
C ASN A 89 17.11 7.16 -10.85
N ASP A 90 17.29 5.86 -10.94
CA ASP A 90 16.40 4.94 -11.66
C ASP A 90 14.94 5.02 -11.22
N TRP A 91 14.69 5.34 -9.94
CA TRP A 91 13.34 5.47 -9.39
C TRP A 91 12.57 6.70 -9.89
N ASP A 92 13.23 7.72 -10.45
CA ASP A 92 12.62 8.91 -11.05
C ASP A 92 12.60 8.87 -12.59
N GLN A 93 12.90 7.70 -13.19
CA GLN A 93 12.95 7.51 -14.63
C GLN A 93 11.86 6.52 -15.07
N PHE A 94 11.01 6.97 -15.99
CA PHE A 94 9.99 6.14 -16.61
C PHE A 94 10.21 6.12 -18.13
N ASN A 95 10.02 4.98 -18.77
CA ASN A 95 10.26 4.82 -20.19
C ASN A 95 9.20 5.51 -21.06
N SER A 96 8.03 5.80 -20.48
CA SER A 96 6.92 6.46 -21.17
C SER A 96 5.99 7.18 -20.19
N PHE A 97 5.22 8.15 -20.68
CA PHE A 97 4.15 8.78 -19.90
C PHE A 97 3.11 7.77 -19.43
N LYS A 98 2.83 6.74 -20.23
CA LYS A 98 1.90 5.68 -19.85
C LYS A 98 2.37 4.91 -18.62
N GLU A 99 3.64 4.56 -18.58
CA GLU A 99 4.25 3.88 -17.42
C GLU A 99 4.20 4.76 -16.17
N TYR A 100 4.47 6.05 -16.32
CA TYR A 100 4.34 7.02 -15.24
C TYR A 100 2.91 7.17 -14.73
N ASP A 101 1.93 7.22 -15.63
CA ASP A 101 0.50 7.27 -15.28
C ASP A 101 0.06 5.99 -14.55
N GLU A 102 0.50 4.82 -15.01
CA GLU A 102 0.21 3.54 -14.35
C GLU A 102 0.81 3.45 -12.95
N PHE A 103 2.03 3.95 -12.77
CA PHE A 103 2.66 4.07 -11.45
C PHE A 103 1.85 5.02 -10.56
N SER A 104 1.50 6.20 -11.07
CA SER A 104 0.78 7.21 -10.30
C SER A 104 -0.58 6.72 -9.81
N LYS A 105 -1.30 5.93 -10.60
CA LYS A 105 -2.58 5.33 -10.22
C LYS A 105 -2.49 4.30 -9.11
N LYS A 106 -1.31 3.73 -8.86
CA LYS A 106 -1.14 2.68 -7.85
C LYS A 106 -1.01 3.23 -6.44
N TRP A 107 -0.56 4.47 -6.29
CA TRP A 107 -0.36 5.08 -4.98
C TRP A 107 -1.39 6.19 -4.66
N LEU A 108 -2.16 6.63 -5.65
CA LEU A 108 -3.31 7.51 -5.48
C LEU A 108 -4.55 6.75 -4.97
#